data_96fb9216c7f13abcd03a2755b656d808
#
_entry.id   96fb9216c7f13abcd03a2755b656d808
#
_cell.length_a   1.000
_cell.length_b   1.000
_cell.length_c   1.000
_cell.angle_alpha   90.00
_cell.angle_beta   90.00
_cell.angle_gamma   90.00
#
_symmetry.space_group_name_H-M   'P 1'
#
loop_
_entity.id
_entity.type
_entity.pdbx_description
1 polymer ?
#
loop_
_entity_poly.entity_id
_entity_poly.type
_entity_poly.pdbx_seq_one_letter_code
_entity_poly.pdbx_strand_id
1 'polypeptide(L)'
;MTIDQKKFARDRANLDVLMHVPLSVTAELGKCKMSVNEVLKLGTGSIIELDRLAGGPVDLLVNNKLVARGEVVAVDENFGVRVTELISRPSPP
;
A
#
# COMPACT_ATOMS: atom_id res chain seq x y z
N MET A 1 -27.56 -2.87 29.31
CA MET A 1 -26.13 -2.56 29.32
C MET A 1 -25.96 -1.06 29.20
N THR A 2 -25.32 -0.46 30.20
CA THR A 2 -25.18 0.98 30.28
C THR A 2 -23.87 1.38 29.62
N ILE A 3 -23.92 2.30 28.66
CA ILE A 3 -22.71 2.79 28.02
C ILE A 3 -22.06 3.82 28.94
N ASP A 4 -20.79 3.62 29.24
CA ASP A 4 -20.00 4.59 30.00
C ASP A 4 -19.68 5.78 29.09
N GLN A 5 -20.28 6.92 29.36
CA GLN A 5 -20.11 8.11 28.55
C GLN A 5 -18.65 8.62 28.56
N LYS A 6 -17.94 8.46 29.67
CA LYS A 6 -16.53 8.85 29.75
C LYS A 6 -15.67 7.97 28.84
N LYS A 7 -15.94 6.67 28.84
CA LYS A 7 -15.24 5.75 27.97
C LYS A 7 -15.54 6.05 26.50
N PHE A 8 -16.78 6.32 26.18
CA PHE A 8 -17.20 6.66 24.82
C PHE A 8 -16.52 7.93 24.33
N ALA A 9 -16.48 8.98 25.17
CA ALA A 9 -15.80 10.23 24.81
C ALA A 9 -14.29 10.02 24.62
N ARG A 10 -13.69 9.19 25.47
CA ARG A 10 -12.26 8.87 25.37
C ARG A 10 -11.96 8.08 24.11
N ASP A 11 -12.80 7.13 23.75
CA ASP A 11 -12.64 6.34 22.52
C ASP A 11 -12.77 7.21 21.28
N ARG A 12 -13.67 8.19 21.29
CA ARG A 12 -13.82 9.15 20.19
C ARG A 12 -12.56 10.04 20.06
N ALA A 13 -12.04 10.52 21.18
CA ALA A 13 -10.83 11.33 21.17
C ALA A 13 -9.64 10.52 20.64
N ASN A 14 -9.51 9.25 21.05
CA ASN A 14 -8.48 8.36 20.56
C ASN A 14 -8.65 8.10 19.07
N LEU A 15 -9.88 7.93 18.59
CA LEU A 15 -10.16 7.72 17.18
C LEU A 15 -9.76 8.96 16.36
N ASP A 16 -10.05 10.17 16.86
CA ASP A 16 -9.63 11.41 16.19
C ASP A 16 -8.10 11.48 16.08
N VAL A 17 -7.37 11.10 17.12
CA VAL A 17 -5.91 11.03 17.08
C VAL A 17 -5.45 10.02 16.04
N LEU A 18 -6.07 8.83 16.01
CA LEU A 18 -5.71 7.79 15.05
C LEU A 18 -5.97 8.20 13.61
N MET A 19 -6.99 9.00 13.36
CA MET A 19 -7.32 9.48 12.01
C MET A 19 -6.28 10.45 11.45
N HIS A 20 -5.42 10.98 12.29
CA HIS A 20 -4.35 11.90 11.87
C HIS A 20 -2.97 11.24 11.88
N VAL A 21 -2.89 9.96 12.26
CA VAL A 21 -1.63 9.22 12.22
C VAL A 21 -1.28 8.92 10.76
N PRO A 22 -0.08 9.30 10.31
CA PRO A 22 0.31 8.99 8.93
C PRO A 22 0.50 7.48 8.73
N LEU A 23 0.01 6.99 7.60
CA LEU A 23 0.20 5.61 7.16
C LEU A 23 1.08 5.59 5.92
N SER A 24 1.91 4.56 5.81
CA SER A 24 2.70 4.36 4.59
C SER A 24 1.87 3.58 3.57
N VAL A 25 1.73 4.16 2.39
CA VAL A 25 1.08 3.51 1.26
C VAL A 25 2.16 3.16 0.24
N THR A 26 2.19 1.90 -0.16
CA THR A 26 3.17 1.38 -1.10
C THR A 26 2.48 0.98 -2.39
N ALA A 27 3.08 1.29 -3.53
CA ALA A 27 2.62 0.82 -4.83
C ALA A 27 3.57 -0.27 -5.33
N GLU A 28 3.04 -1.46 -5.64
CA GLU A 28 3.83 -2.58 -6.17
C GLU A 28 3.52 -2.80 -7.64
N LEU A 29 4.58 -2.83 -8.45
CA LEU A 29 4.46 -3.13 -9.87
C LEU A 29 4.30 -4.62 -10.15
N GLY A 30 4.79 -5.47 -9.27
CA GLY A 30 4.76 -6.91 -9.40
C GLY A 30 5.82 -7.55 -8.52
N LYS A 31 5.94 -8.86 -8.63
CA LYS A 31 6.85 -9.66 -7.81
C LYS A 31 7.55 -10.70 -8.67
N CYS A 32 8.68 -11.16 -8.21
CA CYS A 32 9.33 -12.35 -8.78
C CYS A 32 9.97 -13.14 -7.64
N LYS A 33 10.21 -14.42 -7.91
CA LYS A 33 10.96 -15.29 -6.99
C LYS A 33 12.29 -15.60 -7.61
N MET A 34 13.35 -15.46 -6.84
CA MET A 34 14.71 -15.74 -7.28
C MET A 34 15.41 -16.59 -6.23
N SER A 35 16.29 -17.47 -6.69
CA SER A 35 17.15 -18.20 -5.78
C SER A 35 18.22 -17.27 -5.20
N VAL A 36 18.81 -17.65 -4.06
CA VAL A 36 19.93 -16.90 -3.48
C VAL A 36 21.08 -16.75 -4.50
N ASN A 37 21.37 -17.83 -5.22
CA ASN A 37 22.42 -17.80 -6.23
C ASN A 37 22.14 -16.77 -7.33
N GLU A 38 20.90 -16.69 -7.78
CA GLU A 38 20.50 -15.68 -8.79
C GLU A 38 20.61 -14.26 -8.24
N VAL A 39 20.17 -14.04 -7.00
CA VAL A 39 20.25 -12.72 -6.36
C VAL A 39 21.71 -12.27 -6.24
N LEU A 40 22.62 -13.18 -5.88
CA LEU A 40 24.03 -12.86 -5.73
C LEU A 40 24.70 -12.50 -7.05
N LYS A 41 24.11 -12.87 -8.18
CA LYS A 41 24.63 -12.53 -9.52
C LYS A 41 24.09 -11.21 -10.06
N LEU A 42 23.20 -10.53 -9.33
CA LEU A 42 22.67 -9.26 -9.78
C LEU A 42 23.73 -8.17 -9.79
N GLY A 43 23.71 -7.35 -10.81
CA GLY A 43 24.61 -6.23 -10.96
C GLY A 43 23.99 -5.14 -11.83
N THR A 44 24.74 -4.09 -12.04
CA THR A 44 24.29 -3.00 -12.91
C THR A 44 23.96 -3.51 -14.30
N GLY A 45 22.75 -3.22 -14.77
CA GLY A 45 22.26 -3.68 -16.07
C GLY A 45 21.52 -5.00 -16.04
N SER A 46 21.47 -5.69 -14.89
CA SER A 46 20.63 -6.89 -14.74
C SER A 46 19.16 -6.55 -14.93
N ILE A 47 18.41 -7.48 -15.52
CA ILE A 47 16.98 -7.29 -15.73
C ILE A 47 16.24 -8.32 -14.88
N ILE A 48 15.27 -7.85 -14.09
CA ILE A 48 14.39 -8.69 -13.30
C ILE A 48 12.99 -8.60 -13.90
N GLU A 49 12.49 -9.72 -14.37
CA GLU A 49 11.13 -9.80 -14.91
C GLU A 49 10.13 -10.03 -13.78
N LEU A 50 9.08 -9.23 -13.75
CA LEU A 50 8.03 -9.32 -12.74
C LEU A 50 6.84 -10.11 -13.28
N ASP A 51 5.98 -10.55 -12.37
CA ASP A 51 4.82 -11.41 -12.68
C ASP A 51 3.62 -10.65 -13.22
N ARG A 52 3.80 -9.40 -13.66
CA ARG A 52 2.74 -8.53 -14.16
C ARG A 52 3.05 -8.03 -15.55
N LEU A 53 2.00 -7.80 -16.35
CA LEU A 53 2.14 -7.22 -17.68
C LEU A 53 2.52 -5.74 -17.60
N ALA A 54 3.36 -5.31 -18.52
CA ALA A 54 3.71 -3.90 -18.65
C ALA A 54 2.44 -3.09 -18.97
N GLY A 55 2.27 -1.95 -18.29
CA GLY A 55 1.10 -1.12 -18.45
C GLY A 55 -0.15 -1.61 -17.70
N GLY A 56 -0.05 -2.75 -17.02
CA GLY A 56 -1.14 -3.27 -16.20
C GLY A 56 -1.33 -2.51 -14.88
N PRO A 57 -2.37 -2.88 -14.14
CA PRO A 57 -2.63 -2.20 -12.87
C PRO A 57 -1.54 -2.49 -11.83
N VAL A 58 -1.34 -1.54 -10.92
CA VAL A 58 -0.44 -1.70 -9.79
C VAL A 58 -1.25 -1.91 -8.51
N ASP A 59 -0.67 -2.62 -7.56
CA ASP A 59 -1.28 -2.86 -6.27
C ASP A 59 -0.90 -1.75 -5.30
N LEU A 60 -1.87 -1.28 -4.52
CA LEU A 60 -1.66 -0.36 -3.42
C LEU A 60 -1.80 -1.11 -2.11
N LEU A 61 -0.78 -1.02 -1.27
CA LEU A 61 -0.74 -1.72 0.01
C LEU A 61 -0.57 -0.72 1.14
N VAL A 62 -1.27 -0.99 2.24
CA VAL A 62 -1.10 -0.28 3.52
C VAL A 62 -0.72 -1.33 4.55
N ASN A 63 0.43 -1.16 5.18
CA ASN A 63 0.97 -2.14 6.15
C ASN A 63 1.01 -3.55 5.56
N ASN A 64 1.49 -3.67 4.32
CA ASN A 64 1.61 -4.92 3.56
C ASN A 64 0.28 -5.60 3.22
N LYS A 65 -0.83 -4.89 3.41
CA LYS A 65 -2.16 -5.40 3.07
C LYS A 65 -2.67 -4.72 1.80
N LEU A 66 -3.11 -5.52 0.83
CA LEU A 66 -3.68 -5.00 -0.41
C LEU A 66 -5.00 -4.29 -0.12
N VAL A 67 -5.08 -3.01 -0.45
CA VAL A 67 -6.29 -2.20 -0.22
C VAL A 67 -6.92 -1.70 -1.52
N ALA A 68 -6.15 -1.57 -2.58
CA ALA A 68 -6.64 -1.03 -3.84
C ALA A 68 -5.74 -1.43 -5.00
N ARG A 69 -6.23 -1.22 -6.20
CA ARG A 69 -5.46 -1.28 -7.44
C ARG A 69 -5.65 0.01 -8.21
N GLY A 70 -4.70 0.32 -9.04
CA GLY A 70 -4.78 1.53 -9.83
C GLY A 70 -3.83 1.53 -11.01
N GLU A 71 -3.80 2.66 -11.71
CA GLU A 71 -2.91 2.89 -12.84
C GLU A 71 -1.89 3.98 -12.49
N VAL A 72 -0.67 3.81 -12.97
CA VAL A 72 0.38 4.79 -12.78
C VAL A 72 0.09 6.03 -13.63
N VAL A 73 0.15 7.19 -13.00
CA VAL A 73 -0.05 8.48 -13.66
C VAL A 73 1.11 9.41 -13.28
N ALA A 74 1.29 10.47 -14.05
CA ALA A 74 2.25 11.51 -13.71
C ALA A 74 1.54 12.64 -12.98
N VAL A 75 2.10 13.08 -11.85
CA VAL A 75 1.62 14.22 -11.09
C VAL A 75 2.81 15.16 -10.93
N ASP A 76 2.88 16.20 -11.75
CA ASP A 76 4.02 17.10 -11.86
C ASP A 76 5.30 16.28 -12.15
N GLU A 77 6.28 16.30 -11.27
CA GLU A 77 7.54 15.57 -11.45
C GLU A 77 7.51 14.19 -10.78
N ASN A 78 6.42 13.83 -10.14
CA ASN A 78 6.30 12.57 -9.40
C ASN A 78 5.39 11.60 -10.13
N PHE A 79 5.58 10.32 -9.83
CA PHE A 79 4.58 9.32 -10.18
C PHE A 79 3.44 9.35 -9.15
N GLY A 80 2.23 9.17 -9.64
CA GLY A 80 1.06 8.95 -8.79
C GLY A 80 0.34 7.69 -9.21
N VAL A 81 -0.68 7.32 -8.49
CA VAL A 81 -1.54 6.18 -8.84
C VAL A 81 -2.99 6.65 -8.80
N ARG A 82 -3.69 6.45 -9.91
CA ARG A 82 -5.14 6.66 -9.95
C ARG A 82 -5.83 5.38 -9.52
N VAL A 83 -6.57 5.42 -8.43
CA VAL A 83 -7.28 4.24 -7.93
C VAL A 83 -8.38 3.88 -8.91
N THR A 84 -8.37 2.63 -9.39
CA THR A 84 -9.38 2.10 -10.31
C THR A 84 -10.25 1.04 -9.64
N GLU A 85 -9.76 0.42 -8.56
CA GLU A 85 -10.49 -0.62 -7.84
C GLU A 85 -10.17 -0.53 -6.35
N LEU A 86 -11.20 -0.47 -5.54
CA LEU A 86 -11.04 -0.51 -4.09
C LEU A 86 -11.32 -1.93 -3.61
N ILE A 87 -10.35 -2.55 -2.93
CA ILE A 87 -10.42 -3.94 -2.50
C ILE A 87 -10.84 -4.03 -1.05
N SER A 88 -10.21 -3.25 -0.18
CA SER A 88 -10.59 -3.17 1.22
C SER A 88 -10.18 -1.82 1.78
N ARG A 89 -10.86 -1.38 2.84
CA ARG A 89 -10.45 -0.16 3.52
C ARG A 89 -9.37 -0.50 4.54
N PRO A 90 -8.33 0.34 4.66
CA PRO A 90 -7.31 0.11 5.68
C PRO A 90 -7.92 0.26 7.07
N SER A 91 -7.51 -0.62 8.00
CA SER A 91 -7.87 -0.49 9.40
C SER A 91 -6.91 0.48 10.08
N PRO A 92 -7.37 1.27 11.07
CA PRO A 92 -6.46 2.10 11.85
C PRO A 92 -5.43 1.24 12.58
N PRO A 93 -4.21 1.75 12.78
CA PRO A 93 -3.17 1.01 13.50
C PRO A 93 -3.50 0.81 14.99
#